data_16b9821796bb3d99b5b25223b6cf5d9e
#
_entry.id   16b9821796bb3d99b5b25223b6cf5d9e
#
_cell.length_a   1.000
_cell.length_b   1.000
_cell.length_c   1.000
_cell.angle_alpha   90.00
_cell.angle_beta   90.00
_cell.angle_gamma   90.00
#
_symmetry.space_group_name_H-M   'P 1'
#
loop_
_entity.id
_entity.type
_entity.pdbx_description
1 polymer ?
#
loop_
_entity_poly.entity_id
_entity_poly.type
_entity_poly.pdbx_seq_one_letter_code
_entity_poly.pdbx_strand_id
1 'polypeptide(L)'
;MSEALLAIDRLAVSARGAAALDDVSLAVGAGEVVALLGANGAGKSTLLKAIMGLIPSRGAVRLGGSEINRLSPARRARRGLGYVPEGRRLFPGMSVRDTLLVGARTGARRAAERLAGVLETFPDLRPRLSTPAWQLSGGQQQMLAIGRAIMGSPRLLLLDEPSLGLAPMLVDELLTRTRALAAEGVGVLLAEQSVARALGVASRVYALAQGRIVAQGTAAELRRSPALERAFLGADIALSSPQTNTQPEASR
;
A
#
# COMPACT_ATOMS: atom_id res chain seq x y z
N MET A 1 4.97 -13.99 21.52
CA MET A 1 4.34 -13.35 20.35
C MET A 1 4.71 -11.87 20.41
N SER A 2 5.43 -11.34 19.42
CA SER A 2 5.77 -9.90 19.38
C SER A 2 4.47 -9.09 19.30
N GLU A 3 4.37 -8.03 20.08
CA GLU A 3 3.22 -7.12 20.07
C GLU A 3 3.08 -6.50 18.67
N ALA A 4 1.86 -6.49 18.09
CA ALA A 4 1.63 -5.95 16.77
C ALA A 4 1.89 -4.44 16.75
N LEU A 5 2.66 -3.97 15.76
CA LEU A 5 2.88 -2.53 15.54
C LEU A 5 1.58 -1.82 15.13
N LEU A 6 0.82 -2.42 14.20
CA LEU A 6 -0.54 -2.03 13.85
C LEU A 6 -1.49 -3.16 14.24
N ALA A 7 -2.56 -2.84 14.95
CA ALA A 7 -3.68 -3.75 15.17
C ALA A 7 -4.99 -3.06 14.80
N ILE A 8 -5.78 -3.72 13.97
CA ILE A 8 -7.11 -3.29 13.55
C ILE A 8 -8.10 -4.32 14.07
N ASP A 9 -9.14 -3.85 14.76
CA ASP A 9 -10.18 -4.69 15.33
C ASP A 9 -11.55 -4.18 14.86
N ARG A 10 -12.25 -5.05 14.10
CA ARG A 10 -13.59 -4.87 13.58
C ARG A 10 -13.83 -3.50 12.92
N LEU A 11 -12.91 -3.11 12.03
CA LEU A 11 -13.02 -1.85 11.33
C LEU A 11 -14.14 -1.90 10.30
N ALA A 12 -15.04 -0.91 10.37
CA ALA A 12 -16.13 -0.75 9.43
C ALA A 12 -16.15 0.68 8.86
N VAL A 13 -16.45 0.80 7.57
CA VAL A 13 -16.58 2.07 6.85
C VAL A 13 -17.85 2.03 6.02
N SER A 14 -18.72 3.04 6.17
CA SER A 14 -19.89 3.23 5.33
C SER A 14 -19.63 4.33 4.31
N ALA A 15 -19.91 4.08 3.04
CA ALA A 15 -19.83 5.06 1.97
C ALA A 15 -21.17 5.11 1.22
N ARG A 16 -21.78 6.30 1.13
CA ARG A 16 -23.05 6.54 0.44
C ARG A 16 -24.18 5.57 0.84
N GLY A 17 -24.24 5.19 2.11
CA GLY A 17 -25.26 4.28 2.63
C GLY A 17 -24.97 2.78 2.44
N ALA A 18 -23.91 2.40 1.73
CA ALA A 18 -23.45 1.03 1.61
C ALA A 18 -22.21 0.78 2.46
N ALA A 19 -22.05 -0.45 2.94
CA ALA A 19 -20.83 -0.87 3.65
C ALA A 19 -19.68 -1.00 2.64
N ALA A 20 -18.66 -0.12 2.77
CA ALA A 20 -17.44 -0.21 1.99
C ALA A 20 -16.40 -1.12 2.65
N LEU A 21 -16.43 -1.21 3.98
CA LEU A 21 -15.70 -2.18 4.81
C LEU A 21 -16.63 -2.66 5.91
N ASP A 22 -16.56 -3.96 6.22
CA ASP A 22 -17.38 -4.57 7.22
C ASP A 22 -16.59 -5.61 8.02
N ASP A 23 -16.40 -5.33 9.31
CA ASP A 23 -15.75 -6.21 10.29
C ASP A 23 -14.31 -6.62 9.89
N VAL A 24 -13.50 -5.66 9.40
CA VAL A 24 -12.13 -5.92 8.97
C VAL A 24 -11.20 -5.92 10.19
N SER A 25 -10.53 -7.04 10.42
CA SER A 25 -9.51 -7.20 11.47
C SER A 25 -8.20 -7.69 10.86
N LEU A 26 -7.09 -7.00 11.14
CA LEU A 26 -5.74 -7.39 10.71
C LEU A 26 -4.67 -6.81 11.63
N ALA A 27 -3.47 -7.34 11.52
CA ALA A 27 -2.31 -6.84 12.26
C ALA A 27 -1.07 -6.78 11.37
N VAL A 28 -0.12 -5.87 11.71
CA VAL A 28 1.19 -5.75 11.08
C VAL A 28 2.24 -5.65 12.19
N GLY A 29 3.29 -6.45 12.12
CA GLY A 29 4.44 -6.40 13.03
C GLY A 29 5.44 -5.30 12.65
N ALA A 30 6.35 -4.96 13.57
CA ALA A 30 7.53 -4.17 13.23
C ALA A 30 8.45 -4.99 12.33
N GLY A 31 8.98 -4.39 11.27
CA GLY A 31 9.84 -5.09 10.33
C GLY A 31 9.13 -6.15 9.47
N GLU A 32 7.80 -6.17 9.47
CA GLU A 32 6.99 -7.12 8.71
C GLU A 32 6.43 -6.47 7.45
N VAL A 33 6.49 -7.18 6.32
CA VAL A 33 5.70 -6.85 5.13
C VAL A 33 4.44 -7.70 5.13
N VAL A 34 3.29 -7.06 5.29
CA VAL A 34 1.96 -7.67 5.19
C VAL A 34 1.30 -7.20 3.91
N ALA A 35 0.82 -8.12 3.08
CA ALA A 35 0.06 -7.78 1.90
C ALA A 35 -1.45 -7.80 2.17
N LEU A 36 -2.14 -6.80 1.64
CA LEU A 36 -3.59 -6.74 1.53
C LEU A 36 -3.97 -6.96 0.07
N LEU A 37 -4.35 -8.19 -0.25
CA LEU A 37 -4.75 -8.59 -1.60
C LEU A 37 -6.25 -8.35 -1.83
N GLY A 38 -6.62 -7.93 -3.02
CA GLY A 38 -8.01 -7.79 -3.43
C GLY A 38 -8.16 -7.23 -4.83
N ALA A 39 -9.26 -7.54 -5.49
CA ALA A 39 -9.62 -6.96 -6.79
C ALA A 39 -9.85 -5.43 -6.67
N ASN A 40 -9.99 -4.75 -7.81
CA ASN A 40 -10.40 -3.36 -7.82
C ASN A 40 -11.79 -3.22 -7.20
N GLY A 41 -11.97 -2.23 -6.32
CA GLY A 41 -13.22 -2.05 -5.58
C GLY A 41 -13.38 -2.95 -4.34
N ALA A 42 -12.46 -3.86 -4.02
CA ALA A 42 -12.56 -4.71 -2.84
C ALA A 42 -12.53 -3.95 -1.50
N GLY A 43 -12.07 -2.69 -1.49
CA GLY A 43 -12.00 -1.86 -0.28
C GLY A 43 -10.58 -1.56 0.22
N LYS A 44 -9.51 -1.98 -0.51
CA LYS A 44 -8.10 -1.80 -0.10
C LYS A 44 -7.76 -0.35 0.23
N SER A 45 -7.94 0.56 -0.74
CA SER A 45 -7.67 2.00 -0.54
C SER A 45 -8.55 2.62 0.54
N THR A 46 -9.78 2.13 0.69
CA THR A 46 -10.70 2.55 1.76
C THR A 46 -10.12 2.18 3.13
N LEU A 47 -9.59 0.96 3.27
CA LEU A 47 -8.96 0.50 4.50
C LEU A 47 -7.73 1.37 4.84
N LEU A 48 -6.81 1.58 3.88
CA LEU A 48 -5.64 2.41 4.11
C LEU A 48 -6.00 3.85 4.48
N LYS A 49 -7.01 4.43 3.82
CA LYS A 49 -7.52 5.78 4.16
C LYS A 49 -8.15 5.84 5.57
N ALA A 50 -8.88 4.80 5.98
CA ALA A 50 -9.44 4.69 7.33
C ALA A 50 -8.34 4.58 8.40
N ILE A 51 -7.31 3.74 8.16
CA ILE A 51 -6.13 3.64 9.03
C ILE A 51 -5.42 4.99 9.15
N MET A 52 -5.30 5.73 8.05
CA MET A 52 -4.69 7.06 8.05
C MET A 52 -5.59 8.13 8.70
N GLY A 53 -6.89 7.85 8.90
CA GLY A 53 -7.87 8.79 9.46
C GLY A 53 -8.35 9.84 8.45
N LEU A 54 -8.23 9.54 7.15
CA LEU A 54 -8.69 10.39 6.06
C LEU A 54 -10.19 10.26 5.80
N ILE A 55 -10.80 9.17 6.28
CA ILE A 55 -12.23 8.90 6.22
C ILE A 55 -12.71 8.38 7.58
N PRO A 56 -13.98 8.65 7.94
CA PRO A 56 -14.58 8.13 9.17
C PRO A 56 -14.65 6.60 9.15
N SER A 57 -14.42 5.99 10.30
CA SER A 57 -14.55 4.54 10.49
C SER A 57 -15.03 4.22 11.90
N ARG A 58 -15.64 3.04 12.07
CA ARG A 58 -15.95 2.42 13.37
C ARG A 58 -14.96 1.29 13.63
N GLY A 59 -14.95 0.74 14.83
CA GLY A 59 -13.96 -0.25 15.26
C GLY A 59 -12.73 0.41 15.85
N ALA A 60 -11.66 -0.36 16.12
CA ALA A 60 -10.46 0.15 16.75
C ALA A 60 -9.23 0.06 15.82
N VAL A 61 -8.44 1.14 15.79
CA VAL A 61 -7.11 1.18 15.15
C VAL A 61 -6.08 1.52 16.21
N ARG A 62 -5.13 0.61 16.45
CA ARG A 62 -4.05 0.79 17.42
C ARG A 62 -2.70 0.80 16.72
N LEU A 63 -1.84 1.75 17.11
CA LEU A 63 -0.46 1.85 16.63
C LEU A 63 0.49 1.80 17.84
N GLY A 64 1.34 0.78 17.92
CA GLY A 64 2.20 0.52 19.07
C GLY A 64 1.40 0.45 20.36
N GLY A 65 0.35 -0.37 20.39
CA GLY A 65 -0.55 -0.55 21.53
C GLY A 65 -1.53 0.60 21.81
N SER A 66 -1.28 1.80 21.28
CA SER A 66 -2.11 2.99 21.54
C SER A 66 -3.22 3.15 20.50
N GLU A 67 -4.45 3.37 20.94
CA GLU A 67 -5.57 3.67 20.03
C GLU A 67 -5.38 5.05 19.38
N ILE A 68 -5.59 5.10 18.06
CA ILE A 68 -5.39 6.32 17.26
C ILE A 68 -6.67 6.81 16.57
N ASN A 69 -7.83 6.23 16.84
CA ASN A 69 -9.09 6.58 16.17
C ASN A 69 -9.42 8.08 16.25
N ARG A 70 -9.22 8.69 17.42
CA ARG A 70 -9.53 10.11 17.65
C ARG A 70 -8.45 11.07 17.14
N LEU A 71 -7.34 10.54 16.61
CA LEU A 71 -6.25 11.38 16.10
C LEU A 71 -6.54 11.81 14.66
N SER A 72 -6.29 13.09 14.36
CA SER A 72 -6.28 13.60 12.98
C SER A 72 -5.17 12.92 12.15
N PRO A 73 -5.29 12.90 10.80
CA PRO A 73 -4.26 12.36 9.92
C PRO A 73 -2.86 12.91 10.22
N ALA A 74 -2.74 14.21 10.45
CA ALA A 74 -1.47 14.84 10.81
C ALA A 74 -0.89 14.31 12.13
N ARG A 75 -1.74 14.04 13.13
CA ARG A 75 -1.31 13.46 14.41
C ARG A 75 -0.92 11.99 14.25
N ARG A 76 -1.64 11.21 13.43
CA ARG A 76 -1.26 9.82 13.09
C ARG A 76 0.08 9.78 12.37
N ALA A 77 0.31 10.69 11.42
CA ALA A 77 1.58 10.81 10.75
C ALA A 77 2.74 11.14 11.73
N ARG A 78 2.52 12.02 12.73
CA ARG A 78 3.52 12.30 13.79
C ARG A 78 3.79 11.11 14.72
N ARG A 79 2.84 10.17 14.82
CA ARG A 79 3.03 8.91 15.55
C ARG A 79 3.81 7.86 14.76
N GLY A 80 4.25 8.19 13.53
CA GLY A 80 5.05 7.31 12.69
C GLY A 80 4.24 6.54 11.64
N LEU A 81 3.07 7.02 11.25
CA LEU A 81 2.31 6.45 10.14
C LEU A 81 2.67 7.17 8.84
N GLY A 82 3.25 6.44 7.86
CA GLY A 82 3.48 6.91 6.50
C GLY A 82 2.41 6.38 5.55
N TYR A 83 2.03 7.16 4.53
CA TYR A 83 1.05 6.74 3.53
C TYR A 83 1.44 7.21 2.14
N VAL A 84 1.48 6.27 1.21
CA VAL A 84 1.66 6.51 -0.22
C VAL A 84 0.37 6.09 -0.92
N PRO A 85 -0.48 7.05 -1.32
CA PRO A 85 -1.75 6.75 -1.99
C PRO A 85 -1.52 6.30 -3.43
N GLU A 86 -2.49 5.63 -4.00
CA GLU A 86 -2.58 5.37 -5.43
C GLU A 86 -2.46 6.69 -6.23
N GLY A 87 -1.79 6.62 -7.39
CA GLY A 87 -1.58 7.77 -8.26
C GLY A 87 -0.52 8.76 -7.76
N ARG A 88 0.38 8.32 -6.83
CA ARG A 88 1.60 9.02 -6.38
C ARG A 88 1.34 10.35 -5.66
N ARG A 89 0.36 11.15 -6.07
CA ARG A 89 -0.05 12.44 -5.50
C ARG A 89 1.13 13.38 -5.25
N LEU A 90 1.97 13.55 -6.27
CA LEU A 90 3.06 14.51 -6.29
C LEU A 90 2.55 15.90 -6.72
N PHE A 91 3.29 16.95 -6.35
CA PHE A 91 3.09 18.31 -6.87
C PHE A 91 3.94 18.45 -8.14
N PRO A 92 3.34 18.55 -9.34
CA PRO A 92 4.08 18.43 -10.60
C PRO A 92 5.22 19.44 -10.73
N GLY A 93 5.01 20.69 -10.36
CA GLY A 93 6.00 21.78 -10.48
C GLY A 93 7.04 21.83 -9.37
N MET A 94 6.92 20.99 -8.34
CA MET A 94 7.86 20.93 -7.23
C MET A 94 9.08 20.10 -7.60
N SER A 95 10.29 20.56 -7.24
CA SER A 95 11.51 19.78 -7.46
C SER A 95 11.50 18.46 -6.65
N VAL A 96 12.31 17.48 -7.07
CA VAL A 96 12.54 16.24 -6.31
C VAL A 96 12.96 16.56 -4.89
N ARG A 97 13.94 17.47 -4.72
CA ARG A 97 14.45 17.87 -3.41
C ARG A 97 13.34 18.44 -2.53
N ASP A 98 12.57 19.39 -3.06
CA ASP A 98 11.53 20.06 -2.27
C ASP A 98 10.39 19.09 -1.93
N THR A 99 10.03 18.22 -2.89
CA THR A 99 9.05 17.16 -2.66
C THR A 99 9.47 16.22 -1.52
N LEU A 100 10.75 15.84 -1.45
CA LEU A 100 11.27 15.04 -0.33
C LEU A 100 11.23 15.83 0.97
N LEU A 101 11.72 17.07 0.98
CA LEU A 101 11.79 17.90 2.18
C LEU A 101 10.43 18.23 2.79
N VAL A 102 9.36 18.32 2.00
CA VAL A 102 7.97 18.44 2.52
C VAL A 102 7.59 17.24 3.41
N GLY A 103 8.14 16.06 3.16
CA GLY A 103 7.94 14.87 3.99
C GLY A 103 8.68 14.94 5.35
N ALA A 104 9.72 15.76 5.45
CA ALA A 104 10.55 15.88 6.65
C ALA A 104 9.87 16.77 7.71
N ARG A 105 9.28 16.15 8.70
CA ARG A 105 8.66 16.86 9.84
C ARG A 105 9.66 17.10 10.97
N THR A 106 10.79 17.72 10.65
CA THR A 106 11.92 17.91 11.59
C THR A 106 12.75 19.13 11.20
N GLY A 107 13.67 19.57 12.08
CA GLY A 107 14.57 20.67 11.79
C GLY A 107 15.58 20.37 10.67
N ALA A 108 16.20 21.41 10.10
CA ALA A 108 16.99 21.34 8.87
C ALA A 108 18.12 20.30 8.90
N ARG A 109 18.86 20.18 10.00
CA ARG A 109 19.95 19.19 10.14
C ARG A 109 19.45 17.76 9.97
N ARG A 110 18.41 17.38 10.71
CA ARG A 110 17.80 16.05 10.61
C ARG A 110 17.12 15.82 9.25
N ALA A 111 16.57 16.85 8.62
CA ALA A 111 16.03 16.75 7.29
C ALA A 111 17.11 16.43 6.26
N ALA A 112 18.31 17.01 6.38
CA ALA A 112 19.44 16.71 5.51
C ALA A 112 19.95 15.26 5.72
N GLU A 113 20.06 14.79 6.96
CA GLU A 113 20.44 13.42 7.27
C GLU A 113 19.43 12.41 6.68
N ARG A 114 18.12 12.67 6.82
CA ARG A 114 17.06 11.83 6.24
C ARG A 114 17.07 11.85 4.71
N LEU A 115 17.33 13.01 4.12
CA LEU A 115 17.45 13.15 2.67
C LEU A 115 18.60 12.27 2.15
N ALA A 116 19.75 12.26 2.83
CA ALA A 116 20.87 11.39 2.48
C ALA A 116 20.44 9.91 2.50
N GLY A 117 19.77 9.43 3.57
CA GLY A 117 19.29 8.05 3.67
C GLY A 117 18.24 7.70 2.59
N VAL A 118 17.32 8.62 2.28
CA VAL A 118 16.37 8.40 1.17
C VAL A 118 17.09 8.29 -0.18
N LEU A 119 18.16 9.06 -0.41
CA LEU A 119 18.97 8.99 -1.64
C LEU A 119 19.91 7.77 -1.67
N GLU A 120 20.15 7.11 -0.56
CA GLU A 120 20.76 5.78 -0.50
C GLU A 120 19.75 4.70 -0.88
N THR A 121 18.52 4.81 -0.37
CA THR A 121 17.42 3.91 -0.73
C THR A 121 17.02 4.04 -2.20
N PHE A 122 16.99 5.26 -2.74
CA PHE A 122 16.58 5.58 -4.12
C PHE A 122 17.68 6.40 -4.82
N PRO A 123 18.81 5.80 -5.23
CA PRO A 123 19.96 6.51 -5.79
C PRO A 123 19.65 7.24 -7.11
N ASP A 124 18.69 6.75 -7.89
CA ASP A 124 18.25 7.36 -9.16
C ASP A 124 17.64 8.76 -8.99
N LEU A 125 17.21 9.11 -7.79
CA LEU A 125 16.73 10.45 -7.46
C LEU A 125 17.86 11.45 -7.24
N ARG A 126 19.09 11.00 -6.90
CA ARG A 126 20.23 11.86 -6.57
C ARG A 126 20.61 12.81 -7.71
N PRO A 127 20.78 12.37 -8.97
CA PRO A 127 21.10 13.25 -10.09
C PRO A 127 19.92 14.14 -10.53
N ARG A 128 18.72 13.92 -9.97
CA ARG A 128 17.48 14.59 -10.34
C ARG A 128 16.96 15.58 -9.29
N LEU A 129 17.73 15.90 -8.26
CA LEU A 129 17.27 16.71 -7.12
C LEU A 129 16.66 18.06 -7.50
N SER A 130 17.16 18.73 -8.53
CA SER A 130 16.63 20.00 -9.06
C SER A 130 15.55 19.81 -10.12
N THR A 131 15.29 18.57 -10.57
CA THR A 131 14.32 18.27 -11.63
C THR A 131 12.89 18.39 -11.08
N PRO A 132 11.95 19.07 -11.76
CA PRO A 132 10.54 19.05 -11.41
C PRO A 132 9.94 17.65 -11.51
N ALA A 133 9.03 17.31 -10.58
CA ALA A 133 8.47 15.96 -10.49
C ALA A 133 7.78 15.46 -11.77
N TRP A 134 7.19 16.36 -12.56
CA TRP A 134 6.52 15.99 -13.82
C TRP A 134 7.49 15.50 -14.92
N GLN A 135 8.78 15.84 -14.84
CA GLN A 135 9.80 15.39 -15.80
C GLN A 135 10.35 14.00 -15.48
N LEU A 136 10.01 13.44 -14.35
CA LEU A 136 10.44 12.09 -13.95
C LEU A 136 9.65 11.02 -14.70
N SER A 137 10.29 9.88 -14.95
CA SER A 137 9.60 8.66 -15.39
C SER A 137 8.58 8.20 -14.34
N GLY A 138 7.60 7.36 -14.76
CA GLY A 138 6.60 6.83 -13.84
C GLY A 138 7.20 6.08 -12.65
N GLY A 139 8.27 5.32 -12.84
CA GLY A 139 9.00 4.64 -11.76
C GLY A 139 9.68 5.61 -10.81
N GLN A 140 10.38 6.61 -11.36
CA GLN A 140 11.03 7.65 -10.55
C GLN A 140 10.03 8.47 -9.73
N GLN A 141 8.86 8.77 -10.31
CA GLN A 141 7.77 9.42 -9.56
C GLN A 141 7.26 8.55 -8.42
N GLN A 142 7.17 7.24 -8.61
CA GLN A 142 6.77 6.30 -7.57
C GLN A 142 7.81 6.24 -6.45
N MET A 143 9.10 6.12 -6.80
CA MET A 143 10.21 6.18 -5.83
C MET A 143 10.22 7.51 -5.06
N LEU A 144 9.95 8.64 -5.75
CA LEU A 144 9.83 9.95 -5.11
C LEU A 144 8.66 10.01 -4.12
N ALA A 145 7.50 9.43 -4.46
CA ALA A 145 6.34 9.39 -3.57
C ALA A 145 6.62 8.57 -2.30
N ILE A 146 7.30 7.42 -2.44
CA ILE A 146 7.72 6.59 -1.31
C ILE A 146 8.80 7.31 -0.50
N GLY A 147 9.81 7.86 -1.16
CA GLY A 147 10.87 8.66 -0.54
C GLY A 147 10.31 9.79 0.32
N ARG A 148 9.33 10.54 -0.19
CA ARG A 148 8.61 11.57 0.58
C ARG A 148 7.95 11.02 1.85
N ALA A 149 7.37 9.83 1.79
CA ALA A 149 6.77 9.21 2.97
C ALA A 149 7.83 8.78 4.00
N ILE A 150 8.96 8.25 3.53
CA ILE A 150 10.10 7.82 4.37
C ILE A 150 10.78 9.02 5.05
N MET A 151 10.83 10.19 4.42
CA MET A 151 11.34 11.42 5.04
C MET A 151 10.70 11.74 6.39
N GLY A 152 9.47 11.24 6.62
CA GLY A 152 8.79 11.30 7.91
C GLY A 152 9.33 10.36 8.99
N SER A 153 10.28 9.48 8.67
CA SER A 153 10.74 8.36 9.52
C SER A 153 9.56 7.53 10.07
N PRO A 154 8.76 6.91 9.19
CA PRO A 154 7.61 6.15 9.63
C PRO A 154 8.04 4.88 10.36
N ARG A 155 7.26 4.49 11.38
CA ARG A 155 7.33 3.15 11.99
C ARG A 155 6.52 2.14 11.17
N LEU A 156 5.45 2.62 10.53
CA LEU A 156 4.57 1.85 9.65
C LEU A 156 4.35 2.62 8.34
N LEU A 157 4.54 1.95 7.21
CA LEU A 157 4.33 2.48 5.88
C LEU A 157 3.12 1.79 5.23
N LEU A 158 2.15 2.59 4.81
CA LEU A 158 0.97 2.15 4.04
C LEU A 158 1.23 2.44 2.57
N LEU A 159 1.22 1.41 1.71
CA LEU A 159 1.44 1.52 0.28
C LEU A 159 0.16 1.08 -0.47
N ASP A 160 -0.42 1.98 -1.24
CA ASP A 160 -1.68 1.76 -1.98
C ASP A 160 -1.38 1.54 -3.45
N GLU A 161 -1.40 0.29 -3.90
CA GLU A 161 -1.11 -0.17 -5.27
C GLU A 161 0.17 0.47 -5.87
N PRO A 162 1.31 0.38 -5.18
CA PRO A 162 2.51 1.10 -5.60
C PRO A 162 3.12 0.58 -6.91
N SER A 163 2.75 -0.63 -7.33
CA SER A 163 3.24 -1.28 -8.55
C SER A 163 2.40 -0.95 -9.80
N LEU A 164 1.25 -0.27 -9.64
CA LEU A 164 0.32 0.00 -10.72
C LEU A 164 0.96 0.89 -11.81
N GLY A 165 0.88 0.43 -13.06
CA GLY A 165 1.40 1.17 -14.22
C GLY A 165 2.93 1.26 -14.30
N LEU A 166 3.66 0.41 -13.56
CA LEU A 166 5.11 0.30 -13.65
C LEU A 166 5.52 -0.87 -14.56
N ALA A 167 6.65 -0.71 -15.24
CA ALA A 167 7.31 -1.80 -15.96
C ALA A 167 7.77 -2.89 -14.97
N PRO A 168 7.79 -4.18 -15.38
CA PRO A 168 8.10 -5.30 -14.47
C PRO A 168 9.40 -5.12 -13.67
N MET A 169 10.47 -4.70 -14.32
CA MET A 169 11.78 -4.47 -13.67
C MET A 169 11.72 -3.41 -12.56
N LEU A 170 10.91 -2.34 -12.75
CA LEU A 170 10.73 -1.30 -11.73
C LEU A 170 9.87 -1.78 -10.56
N VAL A 171 8.96 -2.72 -10.82
CA VAL A 171 8.18 -3.39 -9.77
C VAL A 171 9.10 -4.22 -8.88
N ASP A 172 9.97 -5.03 -9.47
CA ASP A 172 10.91 -5.88 -8.73
C ASP A 172 11.86 -5.03 -7.86
N GLU A 173 12.34 -3.92 -8.40
CA GLU A 173 13.15 -2.97 -7.64
C GLU A 173 12.34 -2.37 -6.47
N LEU A 174 11.13 -1.90 -6.71
CA LEU A 174 10.26 -1.34 -5.68
C LEU A 174 9.99 -2.34 -4.55
N LEU A 175 9.68 -3.59 -4.89
CA LEU A 175 9.44 -4.66 -3.92
C LEU A 175 10.72 -5.00 -3.13
N THR A 176 11.88 -4.99 -3.79
CA THR A 176 13.19 -5.17 -3.13
C THR A 176 13.47 -4.06 -2.13
N ARG A 177 13.24 -2.78 -2.52
CA ARG A 177 13.37 -1.63 -1.60
C ARG A 177 12.38 -1.69 -0.44
N THR A 178 11.16 -2.17 -0.70
CA THR A 178 10.15 -2.37 0.36
C THR A 178 10.61 -3.39 1.40
N ARG A 179 11.24 -4.50 0.97
CA ARG A 179 11.84 -5.48 1.89
C ARG A 179 13.01 -4.90 2.70
N ALA A 180 13.87 -4.11 2.04
CA ALA A 180 14.99 -3.47 2.72
C ALA A 180 14.50 -2.55 3.84
N LEU A 181 13.47 -1.74 3.60
CA LEU A 181 12.84 -0.90 4.64
C LEU A 181 12.27 -1.74 5.79
N ALA A 182 11.67 -2.87 5.49
CA ALA A 182 11.18 -3.77 6.53
C ALA A 182 12.33 -4.38 7.35
N ALA A 183 13.44 -4.76 6.72
CA ALA A 183 14.63 -5.25 7.41
C ALA A 183 15.23 -4.20 8.37
N GLU A 184 15.03 -2.91 8.11
CA GLU A 184 15.40 -1.80 8.99
C GLU A 184 14.38 -1.56 10.13
N GLY A 185 13.35 -2.41 10.25
CA GLY A 185 12.35 -2.38 11.32
C GLY A 185 11.06 -1.63 10.98
N VAL A 186 10.90 -1.10 9.77
CA VAL A 186 9.66 -0.44 9.33
C VAL A 186 8.60 -1.51 9.03
N GLY A 187 7.45 -1.47 9.72
CA GLY A 187 6.30 -2.28 9.30
C GLY A 187 5.72 -1.78 7.97
N VAL A 188 5.31 -2.67 7.09
CA VAL A 188 4.70 -2.29 5.79
C VAL A 188 3.37 -2.99 5.61
N LEU A 189 2.31 -2.23 5.32
CA LEU A 189 1.04 -2.74 4.81
C LEU A 189 0.94 -2.38 3.32
N LEU A 190 1.07 -3.38 2.47
CA LEU A 190 1.10 -3.27 1.02
C LEU A 190 -0.23 -3.70 0.42
N ALA A 191 -1.03 -2.77 -0.08
CA ALA A 191 -2.22 -3.10 -0.86
C ALA A 191 -1.85 -3.37 -2.31
N GLU A 192 -2.20 -4.54 -2.82
CA GLU A 192 -1.88 -5.00 -4.17
C GLU A 192 -3.05 -5.78 -4.79
N GLN A 193 -3.12 -5.76 -6.11
CA GLN A 193 -4.03 -6.61 -6.87
C GLN A 193 -3.32 -7.90 -7.33
N SER A 194 -2.05 -7.83 -7.68
CA SER A 194 -1.29 -8.97 -8.18
C SER A 194 -0.89 -9.92 -7.04
N VAL A 195 -1.45 -11.13 -7.07
CA VAL A 195 -1.13 -12.21 -6.13
C VAL A 195 0.37 -12.55 -6.17
N ALA A 196 0.94 -12.69 -7.38
CA ALA A 196 2.35 -13.06 -7.55
C ALA A 196 3.29 -12.01 -6.91
N ARG A 197 3.02 -10.71 -7.11
CA ARG A 197 3.82 -9.62 -6.53
C ARG A 197 3.71 -9.61 -5.01
N ALA A 198 2.50 -9.68 -4.49
CA ALA A 198 2.26 -9.68 -3.05
C ALA A 198 2.91 -10.87 -2.34
N LEU A 199 2.69 -12.09 -2.85
CA LEU A 199 3.33 -13.30 -2.32
C LEU A 199 4.86 -13.29 -2.51
N GLY A 200 5.35 -12.54 -3.49
CA GLY A 200 6.79 -12.36 -3.73
C GLY A 200 7.49 -11.60 -2.61
N VAL A 201 6.83 -10.69 -1.88
CA VAL A 201 7.45 -9.77 -0.92
C VAL A 201 6.94 -9.94 0.51
N ALA A 202 5.67 -10.28 0.70
CA ALA A 202 5.06 -10.36 2.01
C ALA A 202 5.40 -11.64 2.76
N SER A 203 5.49 -11.55 4.08
CA SER A 203 5.54 -12.70 4.98
C SER A 203 4.13 -13.22 5.29
N ARG A 204 3.16 -12.32 5.38
CA ARG A 204 1.75 -12.61 5.69
C ARG A 204 0.82 -11.83 4.76
N VAL A 205 -0.33 -12.41 4.47
CA VAL A 205 -1.29 -11.89 3.51
C VAL A 205 -2.69 -11.94 4.09
N TYR A 206 -3.45 -10.89 3.84
CA TYR A 206 -4.90 -10.82 4.03
C TYR A 206 -5.57 -10.65 2.68
N ALA A 207 -6.54 -11.50 2.35
CA ALA A 207 -7.35 -11.38 1.15
C ALA A 207 -8.65 -10.63 1.48
N LEU A 208 -8.86 -9.50 0.82
CA LEU A 208 -10.03 -8.64 0.98
C LEU A 208 -10.94 -8.79 -0.24
N ALA A 209 -12.20 -9.14 0.00
CA ALA A 209 -13.25 -9.16 -1.02
C ALA A 209 -14.53 -8.53 -0.46
N GLN A 210 -15.15 -7.66 -1.25
CA GLN A 210 -16.42 -6.98 -0.87
C GLN A 210 -16.39 -6.37 0.54
N GLY A 211 -15.27 -5.75 0.90
CA GLY A 211 -15.09 -5.09 2.20
C GLY A 211 -14.85 -6.00 3.39
N ARG A 212 -14.64 -7.31 3.21
CA ARG A 212 -14.39 -8.31 4.28
C ARG A 212 -13.10 -9.08 4.04
N ILE A 213 -12.42 -9.50 5.11
CA ILE A 213 -11.31 -10.45 5.01
C ILE A 213 -11.89 -11.85 4.78
N VAL A 214 -11.58 -12.44 3.62
CA VAL A 214 -12.07 -13.75 3.21
C VAL A 214 -11.04 -14.86 3.38
N ALA A 215 -9.76 -14.51 3.46
CA ALA A 215 -8.67 -15.43 3.77
C ALA A 215 -7.50 -14.70 4.40
N GLN A 216 -6.72 -15.38 5.22
CA GLN A 216 -5.48 -14.89 5.80
C GLN A 216 -4.52 -16.04 6.06
N GLY A 217 -3.21 -15.76 6.04
CA GLY A 217 -2.19 -16.74 6.33
C GLY A 217 -0.79 -16.23 5.96
N THR A 218 0.21 -17.08 6.14
CA THR A 218 1.55 -16.81 5.63
C THR A 218 1.56 -16.88 4.10
N ALA A 219 2.47 -16.17 3.46
CA ALA A 219 2.63 -16.23 2.00
C ALA A 219 2.89 -17.68 1.52
N ALA A 220 3.57 -18.50 2.33
CA ALA A 220 3.86 -19.90 2.01
C ALA A 220 2.60 -20.79 2.05
N GLU A 221 1.74 -20.60 3.05
CA GLU A 221 0.43 -21.31 3.17
C GLU A 221 -0.49 -20.93 2.01
N LEU A 222 -0.59 -19.64 1.73
CA LEU A 222 -1.51 -19.14 0.71
C LEU A 222 -1.09 -19.50 -0.73
N ARG A 223 0.22 -19.66 -1.01
CA ARG A 223 0.68 -20.21 -2.30
C ARG A 223 0.16 -21.62 -2.60
N ARG A 224 -0.20 -22.38 -1.56
CA ARG A 224 -0.69 -23.77 -1.66
C ARG A 224 -2.20 -23.85 -1.48
N SER A 225 -2.86 -22.73 -1.26
CA SER A 225 -4.30 -22.72 -0.88
C SER A 225 -5.19 -22.58 -2.11
N PRO A 226 -6.03 -23.60 -2.39
CA PRO A 226 -7.08 -23.49 -3.43
C PRO A 226 -8.13 -22.41 -3.11
N ALA A 227 -8.19 -21.95 -1.86
CA ALA A 227 -9.12 -20.88 -1.44
C ALA A 227 -8.69 -19.51 -1.98
N LEU A 228 -7.39 -19.25 -2.05
CA LEU A 228 -6.87 -18.03 -2.68
C LEU A 228 -7.11 -18.04 -4.18
N GLU A 229 -6.85 -19.17 -4.83
CA GLU A 229 -7.16 -19.38 -6.24
C GLU A 229 -8.64 -19.10 -6.54
N ARG A 230 -9.54 -19.66 -5.78
CA ARG A 230 -10.99 -19.44 -5.95
C ARG A 230 -11.44 -18.01 -5.65
N ALA A 231 -10.85 -17.35 -4.65
CA ALA A 231 -11.20 -15.97 -4.31
C ALA A 231 -10.73 -14.96 -5.38
N PHE A 232 -9.65 -15.27 -6.12
CA PHE A 232 -9.03 -14.37 -7.11
C PHE A 232 -9.22 -14.84 -8.55
N LEU A 233 -9.12 -16.15 -8.87
CA LEU A 233 -9.34 -16.67 -10.22
C LEU A 233 -10.83 -16.78 -10.57
N GLY A 234 -11.70 -16.93 -9.61
CA GLY A 234 -13.16 -16.87 -9.83
C GLY A 234 -13.65 -15.50 -10.32
N ALA A 235 -12.92 -14.42 -9.99
CA ALA A 235 -13.22 -13.08 -10.50
C ALA A 235 -12.66 -12.83 -11.91
N ASP A 236 -11.52 -13.45 -12.26
CA ASP A 236 -10.90 -13.30 -13.58
C ASP A 236 -11.53 -14.21 -14.66
N ILE A 237 -12.02 -15.39 -14.26
CA ILE A 237 -12.71 -16.33 -15.20
C ILE A 237 -14.07 -15.77 -15.63
N ALA A 238 -14.73 -14.96 -14.81
CA ALA A 238 -15.98 -14.30 -15.19
C ALA A 238 -15.80 -13.20 -16.26
N LEU A 239 -14.56 -12.71 -16.45
CA LEU A 239 -14.22 -11.67 -17.45
C LEU A 239 -13.63 -12.23 -18.74
N SER A 240 -13.32 -13.54 -18.81
CA SER A 240 -12.68 -14.20 -19.96
C SER A 240 -13.52 -15.28 -20.63
N SER A 241 -14.82 -15.34 -20.40
CA SER A 241 -15.71 -16.22 -21.18
C SER A 241 -15.74 -15.74 -22.64
N PRO A 242 -15.30 -16.55 -23.61
CA PRO A 242 -15.37 -16.17 -25.02
C PRO A 242 -16.85 -16.03 -25.41
N GLN A 243 -17.20 -14.89 -25.95
CA GLN A 243 -18.50 -14.72 -26.64
C GLN A 243 -18.55 -15.73 -27.77
N THR A 244 -19.29 -16.80 -27.59
CA THR A 244 -19.71 -17.71 -28.69
C THR A 244 -20.57 -16.91 -29.62
N ASN A 245 -19.97 -16.45 -30.68
CA ASN A 245 -20.62 -15.79 -31.80
C ASN A 245 -21.37 -16.89 -32.61
N THR A 246 -22.59 -17.20 -32.22
CA THR A 246 -23.50 -18.03 -33.00
C THR A 246 -24.15 -17.13 -34.06
N GLN A 247 -23.56 -17.12 -35.25
CA GLN A 247 -24.25 -16.61 -36.44
C GLN A 247 -25.39 -17.59 -36.76
N PRO A 248 -26.62 -17.13 -37.03
CA PRO A 248 -27.65 -17.97 -37.61
C PRO A 248 -27.33 -18.15 -39.08
N GLU A 249 -27.12 -19.40 -39.51
CA GLU A 249 -27.10 -19.78 -40.90
C GLU A 249 -28.46 -19.45 -41.53
N ALA A 250 -28.42 -18.61 -42.56
CA ALA A 250 -29.54 -18.35 -43.41
C ALA A 250 -29.73 -19.58 -44.33
N SER A 251 -30.79 -20.33 -44.12
CA SER A 251 -31.29 -21.34 -45.05
C SER A 251 -32.23 -20.69 -46.05
N ARG A 252 -31.99 -21.04 -47.26
CA ARG A 252 -32.82 -20.74 -48.48
C ARG A 252 -34.25 -21.26 -48.37
#